data_68507bb118f1c3224b3ddcff18c79708
#
_entry.id   68507bb118f1c3224b3ddcff18c79708
#
_cell.length_a   1.000
_cell.length_b   1.000
_cell.length_c   1.000
_cell.angle_alpha   90.00
_cell.angle_beta   90.00
_cell.angle_gamma   90.00
#
_symmetry.space_group_name_H-M   'P 1'
#
loop_
_entity.id
_entity.type
_entity.pdbx_description
1 polymer ?
#
loop_
_entity_poly.entity_id
_entity_poly.type
_entity_poly.pdbx_seq_one_letter_code
_entity_poly.pdbx_strand_id
1 'polypeptide(L)'
;MLSGLTSFLPESTLTLYDNLEFLFRILLATVLGAAIGLERTKRQKEAGVRTHCIIACASAVFMILSKYAFIDTAALDGSRGADAARIAAQVVSGISFLGAGVIFKNGSSIRGLTTAAGMWGTAAVGMAIGAGLYWLGLMEAVVLVVIQLVLHRFPVGGDAEITQEVTVHMEDSEDLMRAFDRLVEGHKGKITDSTLTRENGLLCLEVSIRLPDPITHQEALASTDILAQAIEALLQ
;
A
#
# COMPACT_ATOMS: atom_id res chain seq x y z
N MET A 1 26.67 18.16 -41.46
CA MET A 1 25.52 17.25 -41.44
C MET A 1 24.78 17.23 -40.07
N LEU A 2 25.32 17.88 -39.04
CA LEU A 2 24.69 18.03 -37.72
C LEU A 2 23.88 19.34 -37.57
N SER A 3 24.07 20.32 -38.43
CA SER A 3 23.34 21.60 -38.37
C SER A 3 21.88 21.55 -38.83
N GLY A 4 21.45 20.44 -39.45
CA GLY A 4 20.08 20.27 -39.93
C GLY A 4 19.15 19.60 -38.89
N LEU A 5 19.70 18.99 -37.82
CA LEU A 5 18.88 18.37 -36.78
C LEU A 5 18.40 19.37 -35.73
N THR A 6 19.10 20.49 -35.58
CA THR A 6 18.74 21.51 -34.57
C THR A 6 17.57 22.38 -34.99
N SER A 7 17.21 22.40 -36.29
CA SER A 7 16.07 23.18 -36.79
C SER A 7 14.70 22.49 -36.63
N PHE A 8 14.68 21.22 -36.21
CA PHE A 8 13.45 20.47 -35.95
C PHE A 8 13.03 20.45 -34.46
N LEU A 9 13.94 20.86 -33.58
CA LEU A 9 13.57 21.08 -32.20
C LEU A 9 13.00 22.49 -32.10
N PRO A 10 11.75 22.69 -31.62
CA PRO A 10 11.33 24.04 -31.28
C PRO A 10 12.43 24.60 -30.38
N GLU A 11 12.84 25.86 -30.60
CA GLU A 11 13.72 26.56 -29.66
C GLU A 11 13.05 26.49 -28.31
N SER A 12 13.35 25.40 -27.59
CA SER A 12 12.83 25.19 -26.23
C SER A 12 13.50 26.32 -25.44
N THR A 13 12.67 27.18 -24.89
CA THR A 13 13.09 28.23 -23.96
C THR A 13 13.78 27.60 -22.72
N LEU A 14 13.81 26.25 -22.64
CA LEU A 14 14.43 25.46 -21.58
C LEU A 14 15.93 25.33 -21.85
N THR A 15 16.71 25.86 -20.94
CA THR A 15 18.18 25.82 -20.97
C THR A 15 18.70 24.46 -20.46
N LEU A 16 19.99 24.19 -20.69
CA LEU A 16 20.65 23.02 -20.11
C LEU A 16 20.50 23.00 -18.56
N TYR A 17 20.52 24.18 -17.94
CA TYR A 17 20.31 24.31 -16.49
C TYR A 17 18.92 23.83 -16.06
N ASP A 18 17.86 24.19 -16.77
CA ASP A 18 16.50 23.75 -16.49
C ASP A 18 16.37 22.24 -16.61
N ASN A 19 16.99 21.64 -17.63
CA ASN A 19 16.98 20.18 -17.79
C ASN A 19 17.72 19.45 -16.65
N LEU A 20 18.84 20.00 -16.18
CA LEU A 20 19.57 19.46 -15.03
C LEU A 20 18.76 19.60 -13.73
N GLU A 21 18.05 20.72 -13.57
CA GLU A 21 17.15 20.91 -12.43
C GLU A 21 15.98 19.93 -12.46
N PHE A 22 15.37 19.68 -13.62
CA PHE A 22 14.31 18.67 -13.74
C PHE A 22 14.81 17.28 -13.39
N LEU A 23 16.00 16.90 -13.87
CA LEU A 23 16.62 15.64 -13.51
C LEU A 23 16.85 15.54 -12.00
N PHE A 24 17.36 16.61 -11.39
CA PHE A 24 17.54 16.66 -9.92
C PHE A 24 16.23 16.48 -9.17
N ARG A 25 15.15 17.15 -9.58
CA ARG A 25 13.81 17.01 -8.98
C ARG A 25 13.32 15.56 -9.05
N ILE A 26 13.43 14.92 -10.22
CA ILE A 26 13.01 13.54 -10.45
C ILE A 26 13.81 12.59 -9.54
N LEU A 27 15.14 12.75 -9.49
CA LEU A 27 16.00 11.92 -8.64
C LEU A 27 15.70 12.13 -7.17
N LEU A 28 15.53 13.36 -6.72
CA LEU A 28 15.20 13.67 -5.32
C LEU A 28 13.83 13.08 -4.92
N ALA A 29 12.81 13.24 -5.76
CA ALA A 29 11.49 12.63 -5.53
C ALA A 29 11.61 11.11 -5.44
N THR A 30 12.38 10.48 -6.31
CA THR A 30 12.60 9.03 -6.31
C THR A 30 13.27 8.57 -5.01
N VAL A 31 14.29 9.30 -4.53
CA VAL A 31 14.99 9.01 -3.27
C VAL A 31 14.04 9.14 -2.07
N LEU A 32 13.22 10.19 -2.02
CA LEU A 32 12.22 10.36 -0.97
C LEU A 32 11.16 9.24 -1.02
N GLY A 33 10.70 8.87 -2.21
CA GLY A 33 9.82 7.71 -2.41
C GLY A 33 10.47 6.40 -1.92
N ALA A 34 11.78 6.21 -2.19
CA ALA A 34 12.54 5.07 -1.67
C ALA A 34 12.57 5.06 -0.13
N ALA A 35 12.81 6.20 0.50
CA ALA A 35 12.85 6.31 1.96
C ALA A 35 11.50 5.92 2.60
N ILE A 36 10.38 6.40 2.04
CA ILE A 36 9.03 6.01 2.47
C ILE A 36 8.81 4.51 2.25
N GLY A 37 9.15 4.01 1.06
CA GLY A 37 8.95 2.61 0.69
C GLY A 37 9.82 1.61 1.45
N LEU A 38 11.01 2.01 1.93
CA LEU A 38 11.89 1.17 2.76
C LEU A 38 11.21 0.76 4.07
N GLU A 39 10.52 1.69 4.72
CA GLU A 39 9.75 1.40 5.92
C GLU A 39 8.63 0.39 5.59
N ARG A 40 7.91 0.58 4.49
CA ARG A 40 6.84 -0.32 4.04
C ARG A 40 7.34 -1.73 3.73
N THR A 41 8.48 -1.85 3.04
CA THR A 41 9.08 -3.15 2.73
C THR A 41 9.54 -3.88 3.99
N LYS A 42 10.16 -3.18 4.95
CA LYS A 42 10.56 -3.78 6.23
C LYS A 42 9.38 -4.34 7.02
N ARG A 43 8.18 -3.78 6.81
CA ARG A 43 6.94 -4.20 7.47
C ARG A 43 6.06 -5.12 6.62
N GLN A 44 6.59 -5.63 5.50
CA GLN A 44 5.89 -6.55 4.61
C GLN A 44 4.50 -6.04 4.17
N LYS A 45 4.38 -4.70 3.95
CA LYS A 45 3.16 -4.11 3.41
C LYS A 45 3.08 -4.31 1.89
N GLU A 46 1.88 -4.26 1.32
CA GLU A 46 1.57 -4.60 -0.07
C GLU A 46 2.34 -3.74 -1.09
N ALA A 47 2.57 -2.45 -0.80
CA ALA A 47 3.38 -1.54 -1.60
C ALA A 47 4.70 -1.22 -0.89
N GLY A 48 5.81 -1.67 -1.47
CA GLY A 48 7.17 -1.49 -0.95
C GLY A 48 7.96 -0.40 -1.68
N VAL A 49 9.31 -0.49 -1.59
CA VAL A 49 10.26 0.49 -2.17
C VAL A 49 10.00 0.74 -3.64
N ARG A 50 9.87 -0.31 -4.47
CA ARG A 50 9.69 -0.17 -5.91
C ARG A 50 8.46 0.65 -6.26
N THR A 51 7.35 0.36 -5.60
CA THR A 51 6.07 1.05 -5.84
C THR A 51 6.18 2.53 -5.47
N HIS A 52 6.69 2.85 -4.28
CA HIS A 52 6.82 4.22 -3.82
C HIS A 52 7.83 5.03 -4.65
N CYS A 53 8.96 4.44 -5.08
CA CYS A 53 9.89 5.08 -6.01
C CYS A 53 9.21 5.48 -7.33
N ILE A 54 8.47 4.55 -7.94
CA ILE A 54 7.81 4.80 -9.22
C ILE A 54 6.72 5.86 -9.07
N ILE A 55 5.92 5.81 -8.02
CA ILE A 55 4.88 6.80 -7.75
C ILE A 55 5.48 8.20 -7.59
N ALA A 56 6.50 8.36 -6.74
CA ALA A 56 7.14 9.65 -6.52
C ALA A 56 7.79 10.19 -7.80
N CYS A 57 8.52 9.34 -8.52
CA CYS A 57 9.15 9.67 -9.80
C CYS A 57 8.12 10.14 -10.83
N ALA A 58 7.07 9.33 -11.08
CA ALA A 58 6.04 9.65 -12.05
C ALA A 58 5.28 10.94 -11.69
N SER A 59 4.92 11.10 -10.40
CA SER A 59 4.23 12.30 -9.93
C SER A 59 5.08 13.57 -10.09
N ALA A 60 6.40 13.49 -9.88
CA ALA A 60 7.32 14.60 -10.13
C ALA A 60 7.36 14.96 -11.63
N VAL A 61 7.45 13.95 -12.50
CA VAL A 61 7.44 14.16 -13.96
C VAL A 61 6.11 14.79 -14.40
N PHE A 62 4.98 14.27 -13.95
CA PHE A 62 3.68 14.85 -14.31
C PHE A 62 3.53 16.29 -13.82
N MET A 63 4.07 16.60 -12.64
CA MET A 63 4.03 17.97 -12.12
C MET A 63 4.95 18.91 -12.91
N ILE A 64 6.12 18.46 -13.32
CA ILE A 64 7.02 19.21 -14.22
C ILE A 64 6.32 19.47 -15.57
N LEU A 65 5.73 18.43 -16.17
CA LEU A 65 4.96 18.56 -17.40
C LEU A 65 3.80 19.54 -17.24
N SER A 66 3.06 19.44 -16.15
CA SER A 66 1.93 20.32 -15.84
C SER A 66 2.35 21.79 -15.80
N LYS A 67 3.52 22.07 -15.22
CA LYS A 67 4.00 23.43 -15.01
C LYS A 67 4.73 24.04 -16.22
N TYR A 68 5.46 23.21 -16.99
CA TYR A 68 6.41 23.71 -17.98
C TYR A 68 6.10 23.30 -19.42
N ALA A 69 5.30 22.24 -19.68
CA ALA A 69 5.12 21.74 -21.04
C ALA A 69 4.28 22.66 -21.96
N PHE A 70 3.57 23.64 -21.39
CA PHE A 70 2.63 24.47 -22.15
C PHE A 70 2.98 25.98 -22.13
N ILE A 71 4.25 26.32 -21.84
CA ILE A 71 4.71 27.72 -21.74
C ILE A 71 4.61 28.42 -23.08
N ASP A 72 4.93 27.74 -24.18
CA ASP A 72 4.87 28.22 -25.55
C ASP A 72 3.41 28.51 -25.99
N THR A 73 2.46 27.71 -25.60
CA THR A 73 1.04 27.91 -25.92
C THR A 73 0.39 29.05 -25.12
N ALA A 74 0.91 29.34 -23.91
CA ALA A 74 0.42 30.45 -23.09
C ALA A 74 0.79 31.82 -23.66
N ALA A 75 1.81 31.90 -24.53
CA ALA A 75 2.27 33.13 -25.18
C ALA A 75 1.43 33.52 -26.40
N LEU A 76 0.54 32.67 -26.91
CA LEU A 76 -0.33 32.96 -28.04
C LEU A 76 -1.47 33.89 -27.61
N ASP A 77 -1.45 35.11 -28.17
CA ASP A 77 -2.47 36.15 -27.91
C ASP A 77 -3.88 35.63 -28.17
N GLY A 78 -4.74 35.73 -27.16
CA GLY A 78 -6.17 35.42 -27.23
C GLY A 78 -6.55 33.96 -26.89
N SER A 79 -5.62 33.05 -26.69
CA SER A 79 -5.93 31.73 -26.09
C SER A 79 -5.97 31.88 -24.54
N ARG A 80 -7.03 31.38 -23.92
CA ARG A 80 -6.97 31.05 -22.49
C ARG A 80 -5.86 30.00 -22.39
N GLY A 81 -4.69 30.39 -21.84
CA GLY A 81 -3.51 29.54 -21.75
C GLY A 81 -3.89 28.16 -21.21
N ALA A 82 -3.20 27.13 -21.69
CA ALA A 82 -3.43 25.76 -21.20
C ALA A 82 -3.42 25.78 -19.68
N ASP A 83 -4.48 25.22 -19.08
CA ASP A 83 -4.61 25.18 -17.64
C ASP A 83 -3.57 24.21 -17.06
N ALA A 84 -2.47 24.77 -16.60
CA ALA A 84 -1.36 24.02 -16.03
C ALA A 84 -1.76 23.14 -14.83
N ALA A 85 -2.89 23.41 -14.19
CA ALA A 85 -3.37 22.60 -13.07
C ALA A 85 -4.02 21.28 -13.51
N ARG A 86 -4.40 21.12 -14.77
CA ARG A 86 -5.14 19.95 -15.25
C ARG A 86 -4.38 18.65 -15.10
N ILE A 87 -3.11 18.60 -15.52
CA ILE A 87 -2.32 17.37 -15.41
C ILE A 87 -2.09 17.05 -13.93
N ALA A 88 -1.73 18.05 -13.13
CA ALA A 88 -1.55 17.88 -11.69
C ALA A 88 -2.83 17.37 -11.01
N ALA A 89 -4.00 17.89 -11.36
CA ALA A 89 -5.28 17.42 -10.84
C ALA A 89 -5.56 15.94 -11.22
N GLN A 90 -5.18 15.52 -12.42
CA GLN A 90 -5.33 14.14 -12.87
C GLN A 90 -4.39 13.16 -12.13
N VAL A 91 -3.23 13.61 -11.63
CA VAL A 91 -2.37 12.78 -10.77
C VAL A 91 -3.12 12.41 -9.48
N VAL A 92 -3.77 13.39 -8.84
CA VAL A 92 -4.54 13.16 -7.61
C VAL A 92 -5.69 12.17 -7.84
N SER A 93 -6.38 12.29 -8.98
CA SER A 93 -7.44 11.36 -9.36
C SER A 93 -6.87 9.98 -9.72
N GLY A 94 -5.81 9.93 -10.53
CA GLY A 94 -5.21 8.69 -11.04
C GLY A 94 -4.61 7.80 -9.97
N ILE A 95 -3.97 8.38 -8.95
CA ILE A 95 -3.41 7.61 -7.84
C ILE A 95 -4.49 6.89 -7.04
N SER A 96 -5.73 7.41 -7.03
CA SER A 96 -6.85 6.78 -6.34
C SER A 96 -7.21 5.43 -6.95
N PHE A 97 -7.01 5.24 -8.26
CA PHE A 97 -7.20 3.96 -8.93
C PHE A 97 -6.19 2.91 -8.46
N LEU A 98 -4.91 3.29 -8.35
CA LEU A 98 -3.86 2.42 -7.80
C LEU A 98 -4.10 2.11 -6.33
N GLY A 99 -4.52 3.12 -5.55
CA GLY A 99 -4.90 2.96 -4.15
C GLY A 99 -6.05 1.97 -3.97
N ALA A 100 -7.09 2.06 -4.80
CA ALA A 100 -8.19 1.11 -4.78
C ALA A 100 -7.73 -0.33 -5.09
N GLY A 101 -6.76 -0.48 -5.99
CA GLY A 101 -6.20 -1.78 -6.39
C GLY A 101 -5.43 -2.52 -5.29
N VAL A 102 -5.01 -1.83 -4.22
CA VAL A 102 -4.31 -2.45 -3.08
C VAL A 102 -5.21 -2.68 -1.86
N ILE A 103 -6.48 -2.29 -1.94
CA ILE A 103 -7.45 -2.50 -0.87
C ILE A 103 -8.20 -3.80 -1.14
N PHE A 104 -8.06 -4.75 -0.23
CA PHE A 104 -8.72 -6.05 -0.32
C PHE A 104 -9.66 -6.24 0.86
N LYS A 105 -10.86 -6.75 0.56
CA LYS A 105 -11.81 -7.22 1.57
C LYS A 105 -11.78 -8.74 1.60
N ASN A 106 -11.42 -9.30 2.74
CA ASN A 106 -11.48 -10.73 2.98
C ASN A 106 -12.40 -10.98 4.18
N GLY A 107 -13.56 -11.57 3.94
CA GLY A 107 -14.60 -11.72 4.96
C GLY A 107 -15.00 -10.37 5.57
N SER A 108 -14.85 -10.24 6.88
CA SER A 108 -15.10 -9.00 7.65
C SER A 108 -13.88 -8.07 7.75
N SER A 109 -12.69 -8.51 7.28
CA SER A 109 -11.44 -7.75 7.36
C SER A 109 -11.20 -6.95 6.09
N ILE A 110 -10.72 -5.70 6.24
CA ILE A 110 -10.29 -4.85 5.13
C ILE A 110 -8.80 -4.57 5.32
N ARG A 111 -7.98 -4.92 4.30
CA ARG A 111 -6.53 -4.71 4.29
C ARG A 111 -6.15 -3.69 3.21
N GLY A 112 -4.96 -3.11 3.33
CA GLY A 112 -4.41 -2.20 2.32
C GLY A 112 -4.82 -0.75 2.45
N LEU A 113 -5.70 -0.35 3.39
CA LEU A 113 -6.13 1.05 3.56
C LEU A 113 -4.95 1.98 3.86
N THR A 114 -4.09 1.61 4.81
CA THR A 114 -2.90 2.39 5.17
C THR A 114 -1.89 2.43 4.03
N THR A 115 -1.77 1.34 3.26
CA THR A 115 -0.92 1.27 2.07
C THR A 115 -1.42 2.22 0.99
N ALA A 116 -2.72 2.24 0.70
CA ALA A 116 -3.33 3.15 -0.26
C ALA A 116 -3.13 4.63 0.14
N ALA A 117 -3.33 4.97 1.42
CA ALA A 117 -3.08 6.29 1.95
C ALA A 117 -1.59 6.69 1.82
N GLY A 118 -0.66 5.76 2.11
CA GLY A 118 0.77 5.97 1.94
C GLY A 118 1.17 6.23 0.48
N MET A 119 0.59 5.51 -0.47
CA MET A 119 0.80 5.74 -1.91
C MET A 119 0.30 7.12 -2.34
N TRP A 120 -0.85 7.55 -1.83
CA TRP A 120 -1.41 8.87 -2.12
C TRP A 120 -0.52 10.00 -1.58
N GLY A 121 -0.03 9.89 -0.33
CA GLY A 121 0.93 10.84 0.22
C GLY A 121 2.27 10.84 -0.51
N THR A 122 2.76 9.68 -0.96
CA THR A 122 3.99 9.60 -1.79
C THR A 122 3.83 10.34 -3.12
N ALA A 123 2.66 10.29 -3.74
CA ALA A 123 2.37 11.06 -4.94
C ALA A 123 2.42 12.57 -4.65
N ALA A 124 1.89 13.03 -3.52
CA ALA A 124 1.96 14.43 -3.11
C ALA A 124 3.40 14.89 -2.89
N VAL A 125 4.27 14.07 -2.25
CA VAL A 125 5.72 14.33 -2.14
C VAL A 125 6.34 14.52 -3.53
N GLY A 126 6.07 13.59 -4.46
CA GLY A 126 6.55 13.69 -5.84
C GLY A 126 6.10 14.97 -6.52
N MET A 127 4.83 15.33 -6.40
CA MET A 127 4.28 16.57 -6.97
C MET A 127 4.93 17.83 -6.36
N ALA A 128 5.14 17.87 -5.05
CA ALA A 128 5.78 19.00 -4.37
C ALA A 128 7.22 19.21 -4.87
N ILE A 129 8.01 18.15 -4.96
CA ILE A 129 9.38 18.20 -5.47
C ILE A 129 9.38 18.57 -6.95
N GLY A 130 8.50 17.99 -7.78
CA GLY A 130 8.34 18.33 -9.19
C GLY A 130 7.99 19.80 -9.42
N ALA A 131 7.17 20.38 -8.53
CA ALA A 131 6.82 21.81 -8.55
C ALA A 131 8.00 22.74 -8.18
N GLY A 132 9.08 22.20 -7.60
CA GLY A 132 10.20 22.94 -7.04
C GLY A 132 10.02 23.36 -5.58
N LEU A 133 9.00 22.83 -4.90
CA LEU A 133 8.69 23.08 -3.49
C LEU A 133 9.46 22.07 -2.60
N TYR A 134 10.79 22.16 -2.62
CA TYR A 134 11.68 21.16 -2.00
C TYR A 134 11.43 20.98 -0.51
N TRP A 135 11.30 22.09 0.23
CA TRP A 135 11.05 22.04 1.66
C TRP A 135 9.72 21.38 2.00
N LEU A 136 8.67 21.70 1.23
CA LEU A 136 7.35 21.10 1.43
C LEU A 136 7.40 19.59 1.20
N GLY A 137 7.99 19.16 0.09
CA GLY A 137 8.12 17.73 -0.22
C GLY A 137 9.00 16.97 0.78
N LEU A 138 10.09 17.60 1.26
CA LEU A 138 10.93 16.99 2.30
C LEU A 138 10.18 16.85 3.63
N MET A 139 9.52 17.93 4.09
CA MET A 139 8.74 17.90 5.33
C MET A 139 7.63 16.85 5.26
N GLU A 140 6.91 16.78 4.15
CA GLU A 140 5.85 15.81 3.96
C GLU A 140 6.38 14.37 3.99
N ALA A 141 7.50 14.09 3.31
CA ALA A 141 8.14 12.77 3.35
C ALA A 141 8.53 12.37 4.78
N VAL A 142 9.12 13.31 5.55
CA VAL A 142 9.47 13.07 6.96
C VAL A 142 8.22 12.80 7.79
N VAL A 143 7.18 13.63 7.65
CA VAL A 143 5.92 13.47 8.39
C VAL A 143 5.27 12.13 8.07
N LEU A 144 5.21 11.72 6.81
CA LEU A 144 4.69 10.41 6.41
C LEU A 144 5.45 9.26 7.08
N VAL A 145 6.77 9.28 7.03
CA VAL A 145 7.60 8.25 7.68
C VAL A 145 7.38 8.24 9.19
N VAL A 146 7.34 9.41 9.83
CA VAL A 146 7.09 9.53 11.27
C VAL A 146 5.70 8.99 11.64
N ILE A 147 4.66 9.37 10.91
CA ILE A 147 3.30 8.86 11.13
C ILE A 147 3.29 7.33 11.03
N GLN A 148 3.91 6.77 10.00
CA GLN A 148 3.96 5.33 9.78
C GLN A 148 4.71 4.59 10.89
N LEU A 149 5.79 5.19 11.41
CA LEU A 149 6.58 4.62 12.52
C LEU A 149 5.84 4.73 13.86
N VAL A 150 5.25 5.88 14.15
CA VAL A 150 4.58 6.17 15.43
C VAL A 150 3.28 5.39 15.55
N LEU A 151 2.41 5.46 14.53
CA LEU A 151 1.12 4.76 14.57
C LEU A 151 1.27 3.24 14.63
N HIS A 152 2.39 2.70 14.16
CA HIS A 152 2.63 1.28 14.32
C HIS A 152 2.92 0.87 15.77
N ARG A 153 3.47 1.77 16.60
CA ARG A 153 3.69 1.49 18.04
C ARG A 153 2.41 1.51 18.87
N PHE A 154 1.39 2.19 18.35
CA PHE A 154 0.10 2.24 19.01
C PHE A 154 -0.87 1.39 18.21
N PRO A 155 -1.39 0.27 18.75
CA PRO A 155 -2.40 -0.54 18.10
C PRO A 155 -3.74 0.22 18.06
N VAL A 156 -3.85 1.22 17.16
CA VAL A 156 -5.05 2.01 16.96
C VAL A 156 -5.76 1.50 15.71
N GLY A 157 -6.90 0.86 15.90
CA GLY A 157 -7.75 0.40 14.80
C GLY A 157 -7.52 -1.05 14.37
N GLY A 158 -8.25 -1.51 13.37
CA GLY A 158 -8.28 -2.90 12.90
C GLY A 158 -6.98 -3.47 12.32
N ASP A 159 -5.94 -2.65 12.12
CA ASP A 159 -4.59 -3.10 11.70
C ASP A 159 -3.80 -3.78 12.85
N ALA A 160 -4.30 -3.69 14.08
CA ALA A 160 -3.66 -4.27 15.26
C ALA A 160 -4.04 -5.74 15.49
N GLU A 161 -5.09 -6.20 14.87
CA GLU A 161 -5.58 -7.57 15.03
C GLU A 161 -5.26 -8.39 13.79
N ILE A 162 -4.42 -9.39 13.94
CA ILE A 162 -4.08 -10.32 12.86
C ILE A 162 -5.24 -11.28 12.70
N THR A 163 -5.91 -11.22 11.55
CA THR A 163 -6.89 -12.25 11.17
C THR A 163 -6.12 -13.42 10.58
N GLN A 164 -6.07 -14.54 11.28
CA GLN A 164 -5.57 -15.80 10.74
C GLN A 164 -6.73 -16.62 10.20
N GLU A 165 -6.59 -17.11 8.98
CA GLU A 165 -7.48 -18.12 8.41
C GLU A 165 -6.92 -19.49 8.81
N VAL A 166 -7.71 -20.24 9.54
CA VAL A 166 -7.40 -21.62 9.92
C VAL A 166 -8.40 -22.51 9.23
N THR A 167 -7.90 -23.36 8.33
CA THR A 167 -8.72 -24.39 7.66
C THR A 167 -8.50 -25.71 8.38
N VAL A 168 -9.56 -26.25 8.96
CA VAL A 168 -9.52 -27.55 9.65
C VAL A 168 -10.37 -28.53 8.88
N HIS A 169 -9.75 -29.63 8.44
CA HIS A 169 -10.45 -30.76 7.84
C HIS A 169 -10.76 -31.78 8.93
N MET A 170 -12.02 -32.10 9.14
CA MET A 170 -12.43 -32.99 10.20
C MET A 170 -13.64 -33.86 9.83
N GLU A 171 -13.81 -34.97 10.53
CA GLU A 171 -15.04 -35.75 10.49
C GLU A 171 -16.16 -35.05 11.26
N ASP A 172 -17.42 -35.25 10.82
CA ASP A 172 -18.61 -34.56 11.31
C ASP A 172 -18.87 -34.92 12.81
N SER A 173 -18.53 -33.98 13.72
CA SER A 173 -18.74 -34.14 15.16
C SER A 173 -19.09 -32.80 15.83
N GLU A 174 -20.23 -32.75 16.53
CA GLU A 174 -20.67 -31.58 17.34
C GLU A 174 -19.70 -31.23 18.48
N ASP A 175 -19.01 -32.25 19.05
CA ASP A 175 -18.11 -32.05 20.18
C ASP A 175 -16.83 -31.33 19.80
N LEU A 176 -16.43 -31.45 18.53
CA LEU A 176 -15.25 -30.80 17.98
C LEU A 176 -15.44 -29.29 17.83
N MET A 177 -16.63 -28.84 17.46
CA MET A 177 -16.98 -27.42 17.38
C MET A 177 -16.88 -26.77 18.77
N ARG A 178 -17.36 -27.44 19.79
CA ARG A 178 -17.26 -26.94 21.18
C ARG A 178 -15.84 -26.95 21.74
N ALA A 179 -14.98 -27.88 21.29
CA ALA A 179 -13.56 -27.89 21.65
C ALA A 179 -12.81 -26.75 21.00
N PHE A 180 -13.14 -26.46 19.73
CA PHE A 180 -12.58 -25.35 18.96
C PHE A 180 -12.96 -23.99 19.59
N ASP A 181 -14.22 -23.78 19.96
CA ASP A 181 -14.68 -22.55 20.62
C ASP A 181 -13.91 -22.30 21.93
N ARG A 182 -13.72 -23.34 22.76
CA ARG A 182 -12.93 -23.22 23.98
C ARG A 182 -11.47 -22.86 23.74
N LEU A 183 -10.87 -23.38 22.66
CA LEU A 183 -9.50 -23.10 22.31
C LEU A 183 -9.32 -21.65 21.87
N VAL A 184 -10.24 -21.13 21.06
CA VAL A 184 -10.26 -19.73 20.61
C VAL A 184 -10.48 -18.77 21.78
N GLU A 185 -11.41 -19.07 22.68
CA GLU A 185 -11.67 -18.26 23.88
C GLU A 185 -10.47 -18.27 24.85
N GLY A 186 -9.78 -19.41 25.00
CA GLY A 186 -8.60 -19.55 25.86
C GLY A 186 -7.43 -18.65 25.42
N HIS A 187 -7.31 -18.35 24.11
CA HIS A 187 -6.29 -17.48 23.55
C HIS A 187 -6.76 -16.02 23.36
N LYS A 188 -7.88 -15.63 23.97
CA LYS A 188 -8.50 -14.29 23.78
C LYS A 188 -8.80 -13.96 22.33
N GLY A 189 -8.95 -14.97 21.49
CA GLY A 189 -9.31 -14.83 20.09
C GLY A 189 -10.82 -14.62 19.94
N LYS A 190 -11.19 -13.97 18.84
CA LYS A 190 -12.59 -13.80 18.45
C LYS A 190 -12.82 -14.40 17.08
N ILE A 191 -13.74 -15.33 16.96
CA ILE A 191 -14.17 -15.85 15.65
C ILE A 191 -14.90 -14.73 14.93
N THR A 192 -14.42 -14.40 13.73
CA THR A 192 -14.97 -13.29 12.93
C THR A 192 -15.86 -13.81 11.82
N ASP A 193 -15.53 -14.97 11.28
CA ASP A 193 -16.28 -15.64 10.23
C ASP A 193 -16.01 -17.14 10.27
N SER A 194 -17.00 -17.95 9.94
CA SER A 194 -16.84 -19.40 9.84
C SER A 194 -17.65 -19.92 8.66
N THR A 195 -16.98 -20.62 7.76
CA THR A 195 -17.60 -21.26 6.60
C THR A 195 -17.44 -22.77 6.70
N LEU A 196 -18.56 -23.48 6.67
CA LEU A 196 -18.58 -24.92 6.73
C LEU A 196 -18.90 -25.46 5.33
N THR A 197 -17.93 -26.18 4.76
CA THR A 197 -18.09 -26.78 3.42
C THR A 197 -17.94 -28.30 3.53
N ARG A 198 -18.77 -29.03 2.83
CA ARG A 198 -18.70 -30.50 2.79
C ARG A 198 -18.05 -30.95 1.48
N GLU A 199 -16.84 -31.48 1.55
CA GLU A 199 -16.13 -32.05 0.41
C GLU A 199 -15.75 -33.51 0.68
N ASN A 200 -16.10 -34.40 -0.26
CA ASN A 200 -15.74 -35.83 -0.23
C ASN A 200 -16.12 -36.60 1.07
N GLY A 201 -17.16 -36.17 1.77
CA GLY A 201 -17.60 -36.81 3.01
C GLY A 201 -16.87 -36.33 4.28
N LEU A 202 -15.96 -35.39 4.14
CA LEU A 202 -15.29 -34.66 5.23
C LEU A 202 -15.92 -33.28 5.35
N LEU A 203 -16.02 -32.80 6.59
CA LEU A 203 -16.35 -31.42 6.89
C LEU A 203 -15.08 -30.61 6.86
N CYS A 204 -15.06 -29.60 6.01
CA CYS A 204 -14.02 -28.59 5.94
C CYS A 204 -14.54 -27.34 6.66
N LEU A 205 -14.00 -27.08 7.84
CA LEU A 205 -14.31 -25.88 8.62
C LEU A 205 -13.22 -24.84 8.37
N GLU A 206 -13.58 -23.79 7.69
CA GLU A 206 -12.75 -22.64 7.43
C GLU A 206 -13.12 -21.54 8.42
N VAL A 207 -12.21 -21.18 9.33
CA VAL A 207 -12.48 -20.22 10.39
C VAL A 207 -11.50 -19.08 10.31
N SER A 208 -12.04 -17.87 10.28
CA SER A 208 -11.26 -16.64 10.40
C SER A 208 -11.21 -16.22 11.87
N ILE A 209 -10.05 -16.37 12.49
CA ILE A 209 -9.82 -16.01 13.89
C ILE A 209 -9.07 -14.70 13.97
N ARG A 210 -9.56 -13.79 14.79
CA ARG A 210 -8.90 -12.54 15.12
C ARG A 210 -8.16 -12.69 16.44
N LEU A 211 -6.83 -12.58 16.41
CA LEU A 211 -5.95 -12.74 17.54
C LEU A 211 -5.21 -11.45 17.85
N PRO A 212 -5.01 -11.09 19.14
CA PRO A 212 -4.25 -9.91 19.53
C PRO A 212 -2.74 -10.04 19.22
N ASP A 213 -2.22 -11.27 19.19
CA ASP A 213 -0.82 -11.57 18.85
C ASP A 213 -0.75 -12.69 17.79
N PRO A 214 0.24 -12.65 16.86
CA PRO A 214 0.42 -13.72 15.89
C PRO A 214 0.80 -15.02 16.61
N ILE A 215 0.04 -16.07 16.39
CA ILE A 215 0.42 -17.41 16.83
C ILE A 215 1.69 -17.82 16.08
N THR A 216 2.75 -18.12 16.80
CA THR A 216 3.98 -18.62 16.22
C THR A 216 3.71 -19.99 15.60
N HIS A 217 4.39 -20.32 14.50
CA HIS A 217 4.20 -21.59 13.77
C HIS A 217 4.33 -22.84 14.68
N GLN A 218 5.12 -22.74 15.77
CA GLN A 218 5.25 -23.77 16.80
C GLN A 218 4.02 -23.89 17.70
N GLU A 219 3.37 -22.78 18.02
CA GLU A 219 2.13 -22.77 18.82
C GLU A 219 0.93 -23.24 17.99
N ALA A 220 0.92 -22.95 16.69
CA ALA A 220 -0.07 -23.50 15.77
C ALA A 220 0.06 -25.03 15.63
N LEU A 221 1.28 -25.56 15.57
CA LEU A 221 1.56 -26.99 15.56
C LEU A 221 1.20 -27.63 16.90
N ALA A 222 1.53 -26.99 18.03
CA ALA A 222 1.17 -27.47 19.36
C ALA A 222 -0.35 -27.47 19.58
N SER A 223 -1.08 -26.49 19.06
CA SER A 223 -2.55 -26.47 19.10
C SER A 223 -3.17 -27.54 18.20
N THR A 224 -2.52 -27.88 17.08
CA THR A 224 -2.93 -29.00 16.20
C THR A 224 -2.70 -30.35 16.90
N ASP A 225 -1.59 -30.50 17.63
CA ASP A 225 -1.30 -31.70 18.43
C ASP A 225 -2.27 -31.86 19.63
N ILE A 226 -2.65 -30.74 20.28
CA ILE A 226 -3.67 -30.73 21.35
C ILE A 226 -5.05 -31.09 20.79
N LEU A 227 -5.39 -30.59 19.59
CA LEU A 227 -6.60 -30.99 18.87
C LEU A 227 -6.58 -32.48 18.49
N ALA A 228 -5.46 -32.99 17.99
CA ALA A 228 -5.30 -34.41 17.68
C ALA A 228 -5.43 -35.30 18.94
N GLN A 229 -4.81 -34.92 20.07
CA GLN A 229 -4.95 -35.60 21.35
C GLN A 229 -6.37 -35.51 21.93
N ALA A 230 -7.04 -34.38 21.75
CA ALA A 230 -8.45 -34.24 22.19
C ALA A 230 -9.38 -35.13 21.34
N ILE A 231 -9.09 -35.28 20.04
CA ILE A 231 -9.82 -36.17 19.12
C ILE A 231 -9.58 -37.65 19.53
N GLU A 232 -8.34 -38.05 19.80
CA GLU A 232 -8.02 -39.43 20.28
C GLU A 232 -8.69 -39.74 21.63
N ALA A 233 -8.75 -38.77 22.55
CA ALA A 233 -9.40 -38.95 23.86
C ALA A 233 -10.92 -39.01 23.77
N LEU A 234 -11.55 -38.47 22.70
CA LEU A 234 -13.00 -38.55 22.48
C LEU A 234 -13.43 -39.82 21.73
N LEU A 235 -12.48 -40.50 21.07
CA LEU A 235 -12.72 -41.76 20.34
C LEU A 235 -12.49 -43.02 21.21
N GLN A 236 -12.03 -42.87 22.45
CA GLN A 236 -11.93 -43.93 23.49
C GLN A 236 -13.09 -43.85 24.46
#